data_d02b9021b26fd750f92d28b73ca1d1ef
#
_entry.id   d02b9021b26fd750f92d28b73ca1d1ef
#
_cell.length_a   1.000
_cell.length_b   1.000
_cell.length_c   1.000
_cell.angle_alpha   90.00
_cell.angle_beta   90.00
_cell.angle_gamma   90.00
#
_symmetry.space_group_name_H-M   'P 1'
#
loop_
_entity.id
_entity.type
_entity.pdbx_description
1 polymer ?
#
loop_
_entity_poly.entity_id
_entity_poly.type
_entity_poly.pdbx_seq_one_letter_code
_entity_poly.pdbx_strand_id
1 'polypeptide(L)'
;MALALLAVPSRVLGQDRVLGRGGWCWFADPRAVHYAGRTYAGWLDWGGHVNVGAYDERSGRRVTVALFGHVDDHASPTLSVRPDQRLLVFYSQHDGRHILYRVSTRPLDITSWGPTLRLPTRHLGRGGNTYPSPLRLPAEGNRLWVFWRGTDWSSFFSIQGRSGRWSSPRRMIRVPGQRPYVKYATDGRGTIHMAFTRSHPREAPTGIYYAKYRHGAVYRASGRRIRTVARLPFSPREADKVYDARRHGASGWVHDIAVGPDGRPVIVYAVIHSRSRHDYRYARWTGRRWADHLVAGAGGTISITPREWGYSGGITLDKRDPSIVYLSRKIRGINEIERWRTRNGGRSWSHRALTRGLRFGAYRPVVPLGMSAGDGDQVLWTQGYYGTYRTFRTWVHLHSPGPAPPALVAFQATRPAGGPPSEVALDASVLQPGPSPPVSLVWRLGDGATAFGPSVRHRYARPGDYFPRLEVRDAGGLESVYVREIRATD
;
A
#
# COMPACT_ATOMS: atom_id res chain seq x y z
N MET A 1 -9.34 -30.06 19.56
CA MET A 1 -9.78 -28.66 19.81
C MET A 1 -10.17 -28.05 18.47
N ALA A 2 -11.46 -27.84 18.27
CA ALA A 2 -12.01 -27.31 17.03
C ALA A 2 -11.57 -25.86 16.84
N LEU A 3 -10.84 -25.56 15.73
CA LEU A 3 -10.59 -24.20 15.30
C LEU A 3 -11.95 -23.59 14.94
N ALA A 4 -12.42 -22.67 15.78
CA ALA A 4 -13.58 -21.86 15.48
C ALA A 4 -13.24 -21.03 14.20
N LEU A 5 -13.85 -21.39 13.08
CA LEU A 5 -13.95 -20.56 11.89
C LEU A 5 -14.58 -19.23 12.34
N LEU A 6 -13.79 -18.19 12.46
CA LEU A 6 -14.30 -16.84 12.51
C LEU A 6 -14.94 -16.55 11.15
N ALA A 7 -16.21 -16.97 11.01
CA ALA A 7 -17.03 -16.61 9.89
C ALA A 7 -17.09 -15.08 9.82
N VAL A 8 -16.66 -14.50 8.72
CA VAL A 8 -16.83 -13.10 8.40
C VAL A 8 -18.30 -12.89 8.01
N PRO A 9 -19.13 -12.28 8.82
CA PRO A 9 -20.46 -11.92 8.37
C PRO A 9 -20.33 -10.63 7.59
N SER A 10 -20.35 -10.71 6.28
CA SER A 10 -20.27 -9.56 5.38
C SER A 10 -21.62 -9.27 4.76
N ARG A 11 -22.18 -8.11 5.04
CA ARG A 11 -23.03 -7.43 4.04
C ARG A 11 -22.17 -6.36 3.36
N VAL A 12 -21.32 -6.80 2.45
CA VAL A 12 -20.71 -5.94 1.45
C VAL A 12 -21.66 -5.88 0.26
N LEU A 13 -21.91 -4.67 -0.26
CA LEU A 13 -22.82 -4.49 -1.37
C LEU A 13 -22.14 -4.97 -2.68
N GLY A 14 -22.17 -6.25 -2.91
CA GLY A 14 -22.20 -6.88 -4.23
C GLY A 14 -20.91 -7.07 -5.03
N GLN A 15 -19.72 -6.59 -4.63
CA GLN A 15 -18.47 -6.76 -5.43
C GLN A 15 -17.19 -6.83 -4.61
N ASP A 16 -17.28 -7.23 -3.36
CA ASP A 16 -16.12 -7.31 -2.47
C ASP A 16 -15.44 -8.68 -2.56
N ARG A 17 -14.11 -8.65 -2.56
CA ARG A 17 -13.25 -9.82 -2.66
C ARG A 17 -12.16 -9.74 -1.60
N VAL A 18 -11.95 -10.83 -0.88
CA VAL A 18 -10.83 -10.92 0.04
C VAL A 18 -9.59 -11.42 -0.71
N LEU A 19 -8.51 -10.65 -0.66
CA LEU A 19 -7.23 -11.00 -1.28
C LEU A 19 -6.31 -11.78 -0.35
N GLY A 20 -6.39 -11.55 0.96
CA GLY A 20 -5.55 -12.23 1.92
C GLY A 20 -5.71 -11.72 3.35
N ARG A 21 -5.06 -12.41 4.29
CA ARG A 21 -4.92 -11.97 5.67
C ARG A 21 -3.86 -10.89 5.76
N GLY A 22 -4.12 -9.81 6.51
CA GLY A 22 -3.12 -8.80 6.76
C GLY A 22 -3.59 -7.37 6.55
N GLY A 23 -2.62 -6.46 6.38
CA GLY A 23 -2.89 -5.04 6.24
C GLY A 23 -1.64 -4.22 5.92
N TRP A 24 -1.80 -2.90 6.00
CA TRP A 24 -0.76 -1.92 5.72
C TRP A 24 -0.91 -0.66 6.59
N CYS A 25 0.13 0.17 6.67
CA CYS A 25 0.05 1.50 7.28
C CYS A 25 -0.38 2.59 6.26
N TRP A 26 -0.39 3.86 6.67
CA TRP A 26 -0.82 4.99 5.81
C TRP A 26 0.20 5.42 4.76
N PHE A 27 1.48 5.12 4.96
CA PHE A 27 2.57 5.52 4.08
C PHE A 27 3.17 4.31 3.34
N ALA A 28 4.05 4.56 2.37
CA ALA A 28 4.56 3.61 1.40
C ALA A 28 3.56 3.31 0.26
N ASP A 29 3.59 4.14 -0.78
CA ASP A 29 2.71 4.05 -1.96
C ASP A 29 3.52 3.91 -3.26
N PRO A 30 2.94 3.35 -4.34
CA PRO A 30 1.62 2.77 -4.43
C PRO A 30 1.52 1.40 -3.76
N ARG A 31 0.44 1.21 -3.02
CA ARG A 31 0.10 -0.03 -2.34
C ARG A 31 -0.47 -1.06 -3.29
N ALA A 32 -1.18 -0.56 -4.29
CA ALA A 32 -1.75 -1.34 -5.36
C ALA A 32 -1.48 -0.67 -6.71
N VAL A 33 -1.31 -1.48 -7.73
CA VAL A 33 -1.19 -1.06 -9.13
C VAL A 33 -2.15 -1.86 -9.99
N HIS A 34 -2.77 -1.19 -10.95
CA HIS A 34 -3.60 -1.82 -11.98
C HIS A 34 -2.81 -1.83 -13.29
N TYR A 35 -2.72 -2.99 -13.94
CA TYR A 35 -2.03 -3.13 -15.20
C TYR A 35 -2.52 -4.35 -15.96
N ALA A 36 -2.82 -4.20 -17.25
CA ALA A 36 -3.25 -5.25 -18.16
C ALA A 36 -4.45 -6.08 -17.63
N GLY A 37 -5.49 -5.40 -17.11
CA GLY A 37 -6.71 -6.03 -16.59
C GLY A 37 -6.51 -6.80 -15.27
N ARG A 38 -5.44 -6.50 -14.54
CA ARG A 38 -5.10 -7.11 -13.25
C ARG A 38 -4.82 -6.06 -12.21
N THR A 39 -5.36 -6.28 -11.02
CA THR A 39 -5.02 -5.51 -9.84
C THR A 39 -4.00 -6.27 -9.01
N TYR A 40 -2.81 -5.68 -8.86
CA TYR A 40 -1.75 -6.17 -7.99
C TYR A 40 -1.75 -5.35 -6.70
N ALA A 41 -1.69 -6.02 -5.56
CA ALA A 41 -1.67 -5.38 -4.25
C ALA A 41 -0.56 -5.93 -3.35
N GLY A 42 -0.03 -5.09 -2.47
CA GLY A 42 0.98 -5.48 -1.51
C GLY A 42 0.53 -5.25 -0.07
N TRP A 43 0.75 -6.20 0.82
CA TRP A 43 0.41 -6.10 2.25
C TRP A 43 1.34 -6.94 3.12
N LEU A 44 1.24 -6.78 4.43
CA LEU A 44 1.86 -7.67 5.41
C LEU A 44 0.80 -8.59 5.99
N ASP A 45 1.10 -9.88 6.07
CA ASP A 45 0.24 -10.81 6.80
C ASP A 45 0.49 -10.74 8.32
N TRP A 46 -0.29 -11.53 9.07
CA TRP A 46 -0.20 -11.56 10.54
C TRP A 46 1.11 -12.18 11.05
N GLY A 47 1.80 -12.96 10.23
CA GLY A 47 3.13 -13.54 10.49
C GLY A 47 4.29 -12.63 10.09
N GLY A 48 4.01 -11.47 9.48
CA GLY A 48 5.01 -10.51 9.02
C GLY A 48 5.59 -10.80 7.64
N HIS A 49 4.99 -11.74 6.87
CA HIS A 49 5.42 -11.95 5.50
C HIS A 49 4.96 -10.79 4.63
N VAL A 50 5.84 -10.38 3.74
CA VAL A 50 5.52 -9.45 2.65
C VAL A 50 4.71 -10.21 1.61
N ASN A 51 3.43 -9.89 1.48
CA ASN A 51 2.56 -10.50 0.49
C ASN A 51 2.43 -9.60 -0.74
N VAL A 52 2.40 -10.24 -1.91
CA VAL A 52 1.98 -9.63 -3.18
C VAL A 52 0.84 -10.48 -3.73
N GLY A 53 -0.31 -9.85 -3.95
CA GLY A 53 -1.48 -10.50 -4.55
C GLY A 53 -1.76 -9.96 -5.93
N ALA A 54 -2.30 -10.80 -6.81
CA ALA A 54 -2.84 -10.44 -8.10
C ALA A 54 -4.27 -10.97 -8.23
N TYR A 55 -5.16 -10.13 -8.68
CA TYR A 55 -6.52 -10.47 -9.07
C TYR A 55 -6.72 -10.13 -10.54
N ASP A 56 -7.08 -11.12 -11.35
CA ASP A 56 -7.38 -10.97 -12.78
C ASP A 56 -8.87 -10.70 -12.93
N GLU A 57 -9.21 -9.53 -13.44
CA GLU A 57 -10.59 -9.04 -13.51
C GLU A 57 -11.43 -9.74 -14.58
N ARG A 58 -10.78 -10.37 -15.55
CA ARG A 58 -11.46 -11.08 -16.61
C ARG A 58 -11.84 -12.49 -16.18
N SER A 59 -10.90 -13.19 -15.54
CA SER A 59 -11.06 -14.62 -15.19
C SER A 59 -11.45 -14.86 -13.73
N GLY A 60 -11.33 -13.85 -12.85
CA GLY A 60 -11.46 -14.01 -11.41
C GLY A 60 -10.28 -14.75 -10.76
N ARG A 61 -9.28 -15.16 -11.54
CA ARG A 61 -8.08 -15.85 -11.03
C ARG A 61 -7.39 -15.02 -9.98
N ARG A 62 -7.04 -15.67 -8.87
CA ARG A 62 -6.31 -15.05 -7.77
C ARG A 62 -4.98 -15.74 -7.54
N VAL A 63 -3.93 -14.94 -7.37
CA VAL A 63 -2.59 -15.40 -7.02
C VAL A 63 -2.11 -14.62 -5.80
N THR A 64 -1.56 -15.29 -4.80
CA THR A 64 -0.92 -14.64 -3.65
C THR A 64 0.45 -15.25 -3.42
N VAL A 65 1.44 -14.40 -3.20
CA VAL A 65 2.82 -14.81 -2.89
C VAL A 65 3.23 -14.21 -1.56
N ALA A 66 3.70 -15.05 -0.64
CA ALA A 66 4.27 -14.63 0.65
C ALA A 66 5.80 -14.73 0.60
N LEU A 67 6.45 -13.58 0.71
CA LEU A 67 7.90 -13.42 0.79
C LEU A 67 8.34 -13.21 2.25
N PHE A 68 9.61 -13.39 2.54
CA PHE A 68 10.13 -13.07 3.87
C PHE A 68 9.96 -11.59 4.21
N GLY A 69 9.65 -11.29 5.46
CA GLY A 69 9.36 -9.94 5.93
C GLY A 69 9.52 -9.78 7.46
N HIS A 70 8.80 -8.83 8.03
CA HIS A 70 8.87 -8.48 9.45
C HIS A 70 7.51 -8.00 9.97
N VAL A 71 7.13 -8.41 11.19
CA VAL A 71 5.82 -8.07 11.81
C VAL A 71 5.79 -6.61 12.27
N ASP A 72 5.44 -5.71 11.36
CA ASP A 72 5.20 -4.30 11.64
C ASP A 72 4.55 -3.67 10.39
N ASP A 73 3.38 -3.05 10.51
CA ASP A 73 2.65 -2.53 9.34
C ASP A 73 3.42 -1.44 8.56
N HIS A 74 4.45 -0.84 9.16
CA HIS A 74 5.38 0.08 8.49
C HIS A 74 6.29 -0.63 7.47
N ALA A 75 6.44 -1.94 7.57
CA ALA A 75 7.20 -2.75 6.62
C ALA A 75 6.39 -3.12 5.36
N SER A 76 5.17 -2.60 5.24
CA SER A 76 4.27 -2.87 4.11
C SER A 76 4.93 -2.61 2.76
N PRO A 77 4.78 -3.54 1.79
CA PRO A 77 5.39 -3.40 0.49
C PRO A 77 4.70 -2.37 -0.40
N THR A 78 5.44 -1.88 -1.39
CA THR A 78 4.94 -1.06 -2.49
C THR A 78 5.31 -1.67 -3.82
N LEU A 79 4.53 -1.37 -4.84
CA LEU A 79 4.63 -2.01 -6.13
C LEU A 79 4.96 -1.00 -7.24
N SER A 80 5.63 -1.48 -8.27
CA SER A 80 5.81 -0.75 -9.53
C SER A 80 5.89 -1.74 -10.67
N VAL A 81 5.35 -1.36 -11.84
CA VAL A 81 5.50 -2.14 -13.07
C VAL A 81 6.65 -1.57 -13.88
N ARG A 82 7.53 -2.42 -14.38
CA ARG A 82 8.64 -2.07 -15.26
C ARG A 82 8.16 -1.95 -16.72
N PRO A 83 8.95 -1.28 -17.60
CA PRO A 83 8.64 -1.26 -19.03
C PRO A 83 8.61 -2.64 -19.69
N ASP A 84 9.37 -3.61 -19.16
CA ASP A 84 9.37 -5.00 -19.58
C ASP A 84 8.23 -5.82 -18.93
N GLN A 85 7.24 -5.15 -18.35
CA GLN A 85 6.06 -5.70 -17.66
C GLN A 85 6.38 -6.57 -16.43
N ARG A 86 7.61 -6.63 -15.97
CA ARG A 86 7.96 -7.28 -14.71
C ARG A 86 7.55 -6.41 -13.54
N LEU A 87 7.13 -7.04 -12.44
CA LEU A 87 6.78 -6.34 -11.23
C LEU A 87 8.00 -6.11 -10.35
N LEU A 88 8.01 -4.95 -9.71
CA LEU A 88 8.92 -4.60 -8.63
C LEU A 88 8.12 -4.57 -7.33
N VAL A 89 8.63 -5.21 -6.29
CA VAL A 89 8.16 -5.06 -4.92
C VAL A 89 9.26 -4.43 -4.09
N PHE A 90 8.95 -3.31 -3.42
CA PHE A 90 9.85 -2.64 -2.47
C PHE A 90 9.30 -2.80 -1.06
N TYR A 91 10.16 -3.05 -0.10
CA TYR A 91 9.79 -3.19 1.31
C TYR A 91 10.96 -2.81 2.22
N SER A 92 10.68 -2.65 3.50
CA SER A 92 11.69 -2.34 4.52
C SER A 92 11.25 -2.90 5.87
N GLN A 93 12.12 -2.89 6.84
CA GLN A 93 11.71 -2.95 8.25
C GLN A 93 11.34 -1.54 8.73
N HIS A 94 10.64 -1.43 9.85
CA HIS A 94 10.42 -0.14 10.50
C HIS A 94 11.74 0.40 11.03
N ASP A 95 12.14 1.58 10.54
CA ASP A 95 13.46 2.18 10.78
C ASP A 95 14.62 1.22 10.46
N GLY A 96 14.46 0.41 9.42
CA GLY A 96 15.43 -0.60 9.00
C GLY A 96 16.72 -0.02 8.40
N ARG A 97 17.73 -0.87 8.30
CA ARG A 97 19.03 -0.48 7.69
C ARG A 97 18.92 -0.26 6.19
N HIS A 98 18.01 -0.96 5.51
CA HIS A 98 17.92 -0.99 4.05
C HIS A 98 16.48 -0.85 3.57
N ILE A 99 16.33 -0.27 2.39
CA ILE A 99 15.17 -0.52 1.53
C ILE A 99 15.53 -1.71 0.64
N LEU A 100 14.73 -2.74 0.69
CA LEU A 100 14.87 -3.97 -0.07
C LEU A 100 13.92 -3.96 -1.25
N TYR A 101 14.29 -4.66 -2.33
CA TYR A 101 13.37 -4.87 -3.45
C TYR A 101 13.67 -6.17 -4.18
N ARG A 102 12.65 -6.68 -4.88
CA ARG A 102 12.76 -7.82 -5.79
C ARG A 102 12.08 -7.48 -7.13
N VAL A 103 12.47 -8.22 -8.14
CA VAL A 103 11.90 -8.14 -9.49
C VAL A 103 11.28 -9.50 -9.80
N SER A 104 10.05 -9.55 -10.31
CA SER A 104 9.49 -10.81 -10.81
C SER A 104 10.33 -11.35 -11.97
N THR A 105 10.44 -12.67 -12.07
CA THR A 105 11.32 -13.29 -13.09
C THR A 105 10.70 -13.24 -14.49
N ARG A 106 9.37 -13.13 -14.58
CA ARG A 106 8.60 -13.07 -15.83
C ARG A 106 7.66 -11.85 -15.85
N PRO A 107 7.30 -11.35 -17.04
CA PRO A 107 6.28 -10.32 -17.18
C PRO A 107 4.94 -10.76 -16.60
N LEU A 108 4.27 -9.85 -15.88
CA LEU A 108 2.92 -10.03 -15.29
C LEU A 108 2.75 -11.24 -14.39
N ASP A 109 3.82 -11.93 -14.04
CA ASP A 109 3.82 -13.13 -13.19
C ASP A 109 4.46 -12.82 -11.84
N ILE A 110 3.68 -13.00 -10.77
CA ILE A 110 4.15 -12.83 -9.38
C ILE A 110 4.51 -14.15 -8.69
N THR A 111 4.40 -15.30 -9.37
CA THR A 111 4.68 -16.60 -8.76
C THR A 111 6.17 -16.89 -8.57
N SER A 112 7.04 -16.12 -9.20
CA SER A 112 8.50 -16.30 -9.12
C SER A 112 9.23 -14.96 -9.07
N TRP A 113 10.17 -14.82 -8.14
CA TRP A 113 10.92 -13.60 -7.86
C TRP A 113 12.43 -13.85 -7.90
N GLY A 114 13.15 -12.89 -8.42
CA GLY A 114 14.61 -12.85 -8.35
C GLY A 114 15.11 -12.63 -6.91
N PRO A 115 16.42 -12.57 -6.71
CA PRO A 115 17.03 -12.40 -5.39
C PRO A 115 16.63 -11.05 -4.76
N THR A 116 16.74 -10.99 -3.43
CA THR A 116 16.58 -9.74 -2.70
C THR A 116 17.72 -8.79 -3.00
N LEU A 117 17.38 -7.62 -3.53
CA LEU A 117 18.30 -6.53 -3.85
C LEU A 117 18.14 -5.39 -2.84
N ARG A 118 19.13 -4.50 -2.76
CA ARG A 118 19.16 -3.37 -1.84
C ARG A 118 19.28 -2.05 -2.61
N LEU A 119 18.49 -1.04 -2.21
CA LEU A 119 18.78 0.34 -2.61
C LEU A 119 20.06 0.82 -1.92
N PRO A 120 20.78 1.78 -2.52
CA PRO A 120 21.95 2.40 -1.90
C PRO A 120 21.52 3.34 -0.76
N THR A 121 20.91 2.79 0.29
CA THR A 121 20.48 3.56 1.46
C THR A 121 21.64 3.76 2.43
N ARG A 122 21.64 4.91 3.12
CA ARG A 122 22.53 5.16 4.24
C ARG A 122 21.77 5.06 5.55
N HIS A 123 22.37 4.48 6.56
CA HIS A 123 21.84 4.43 7.92
C HIS A 123 22.89 5.03 8.85
N LEU A 124 22.72 6.32 9.16
CA LEU A 124 23.66 7.09 9.98
C LEU A 124 22.83 7.88 11.01
N GLY A 125 23.05 7.62 12.31
CA GLY A 125 22.38 8.34 13.38
C GLY A 125 20.96 7.84 13.69
N ARG A 126 20.06 8.75 14.05
CA ARG A 126 18.68 8.45 14.47
C ARG A 126 17.76 8.20 13.28
N GLY A 127 16.78 7.30 13.49
CA GLY A 127 15.80 6.93 12.45
C GLY A 127 16.43 6.01 11.40
N GLY A 128 15.62 5.21 10.74
CA GLY A 128 16.03 4.27 9.72
C GLY A 128 15.22 4.40 8.44
N ASN A 129 15.50 3.51 7.50
CA ASN A 129 14.86 3.53 6.19
C ASN A 129 13.50 2.85 6.23
N THR A 130 12.44 3.60 5.90
CA THR A 130 11.03 3.17 5.96
C THR A 130 10.24 3.82 4.84
N TYR A 131 9.12 3.22 4.43
CA TYR A 131 8.14 3.77 3.48
C TYR A 131 8.69 3.99 2.06
N PRO A 132 9.17 2.96 1.38
CA PRO A 132 9.54 3.09 -0.02
C PRO A 132 8.34 3.55 -0.85
N SER A 133 8.57 4.49 -1.78
CA SER A 133 7.54 5.04 -2.65
C SER A 133 8.12 5.19 -4.07
N PRO A 134 7.95 4.17 -4.93
CA PRO A 134 8.43 4.18 -6.30
C PRO A 134 7.52 4.98 -7.23
N LEU A 135 8.11 5.80 -8.10
CA LEU A 135 7.43 6.57 -9.14
C LEU A 135 8.25 6.57 -10.42
N ARG A 136 7.60 6.48 -11.58
CA ARG A 136 8.25 6.60 -12.89
C ARG A 136 7.95 7.93 -13.55
N LEU A 137 8.97 8.48 -14.20
CA LEU A 137 8.86 9.70 -15.01
C LEU A 137 9.14 9.39 -16.48
N PRO A 138 8.10 9.18 -17.30
CA PRO A 138 8.25 8.92 -18.73
C PRO A 138 9.03 10.00 -19.48
N ALA A 139 8.77 11.28 -19.21
CA ALA A 139 9.45 12.40 -19.84
C ALA A 139 10.95 12.52 -19.48
N GLU A 140 11.41 11.80 -18.46
CA GLU A 140 12.83 11.71 -18.10
C GLU A 140 13.46 10.36 -18.50
N GLY A 141 13.01 9.78 -19.59
CA GLY A 141 13.50 8.50 -20.09
C GLY A 141 13.04 7.33 -19.24
N ASN A 142 11.83 7.42 -18.68
CA ASN A 142 11.19 6.40 -17.87
C ASN A 142 11.97 6.02 -16.60
N ARG A 143 12.73 6.97 -16.06
CA ARG A 143 13.52 6.78 -14.84
C ARG A 143 12.62 6.41 -13.66
N LEU A 144 13.06 5.46 -12.84
CA LEU A 144 12.41 5.09 -11.61
C LEU A 144 13.00 5.88 -10.45
N TRP A 145 12.17 6.71 -9.86
CA TRP A 145 12.44 7.39 -8.60
C TRP A 145 11.90 6.54 -7.45
N VAL A 146 12.70 6.33 -6.42
CA VAL A 146 12.21 5.74 -5.18
C VAL A 146 12.49 6.70 -4.05
N PHE A 147 11.43 7.09 -3.36
CA PHE A 147 11.48 7.93 -2.16
C PHE A 147 11.36 7.05 -0.93
N TRP A 148 11.89 7.51 0.20
CA TRP A 148 11.70 6.88 1.51
C TRP A 148 11.97 7.86 2.64
N ARG A 149 11.50 7.55 3.84
CA ARG A 149 11.96 8.18 5.07
C ARG A 149 13.26 7.50 5.50
N GLY A 150 14.32 8.25 5.70
CA GLY A 150 15.64 7.74 6.05
C GLY A 150 16.20 8.39 7.32
N THR A 151 17.53 8.42 7.43
CA THR A 151 18.27 9.00 8.55
C THR A 151 17.78 10.40 8.93
N ASP A 152 17.74 10.71 10.23
CA ASP A 152 17.13 11.91 10.81
C ASP A 152 15.66 12.09 10.41
N TRP A 153 14.98 10.97 10.09
CA TRP A 153 13.61 10.94 9.58
C TRP A 153 13.34 11.84 8.36
N SER A 154 14.38 12.32 7.70
CA SER A 154 14.28 13.12 6.48
C SER A 154 13.70 12.29 5.32
N SER A 155 13.05 12.97 4.38
CA SER A 155 12.68 12.34 3.11
C SER A 155 13.92 12.24 2.21
N PHE A 156 14.20 11.05 1.71
CA PHE A 156 15.27 10.74 0.76
C PHE A 156 14.72 10.24 -0.57
N PHE A 157 15.57 10.22 -1.59
CA PHE A 157 15.31 9.58 -2.85
C PHE A 157 16.58 9.04 -3.50
N SER A 158 16.41 8.07 -4.38
CA SER A 158 17.39 7.59 -5.34
C SER A 158 16.72 7.36 -6.69
N ILE A 159 17.49 7.46 -7.77
CA ILE A 159 16.99 7.35 -9.13
C ILE A 159 17.69 6.18 -9.81
N GLN A 160 16.93 5.27 -10.39
CA GLN A 160 17.47 4.23 -11.25
C GLN A 160 17.59 4.76 -12.66
N GLY A 161 18.81 4.78 -13.18
CA GLY A 161 19.10 5.16 -14.56
C GLY A 161 18.72 4.07 -15.57
N ARG A 162 18.90 4.37 -16.86
CA ARG A 162 18.66 3.40 -17.96
C ARG A 162 19.55 2.16 -17.87
N SER A 163 20.76 2.28 -17.33
CA SER A 163 21.68 1.16 -17.08
C SER A 163 21.27 0.24 -15.93
N GLY A 164 20.17 0.51 -15.25
CA GLY A 164 19.74 -0.21 -14.04
C GLY A 164 20.47 0.19 -12.77
N ARG A 165 21.50 1.04 -12.85
CA ARG A 165 22.25 1.52 -11.68
C ARG A 165 21.47 2.60 -10.92
N TRP A 166 21.56 2.57 -9.60
CA TRP A 166 20.97 3.55 -8.72
C TRP A 166 21.92 4.73 -8.47
N SER A 167 21.37 5.94 -8.42
CA SER A 167 22.11 7.12 -7.95
C SER A 167 22.40 7.01 -6.44
N SER A 168 23.40 7.74 -5.95
CA SER A 168 23.58 7.94 -4.51
C SER A 168 22.31 8.56 -3.88
N PRO A 169 21.97 8.17 -2.63
CA PRO A 169 20.80 8.70 -1.94
C PRO A 169 20.95 10.19 -1.66
N ARG A 170 19.88 10.95 -1.87
CA ARG A 170 19.83 12.38 -1.63
C ARG A 170 18.62 12.75 -0.77
N ARG A 171 18.79 13.73 0.11
CA ARG A 171 17.65 14.27 0.88
C ARG A 171 16.80 15.17 -0.01
N MET A 172 15.47 14.97 0.02
CA MET A 172 14.50 15.84 -0.64
C MET A 172 13.99 16.90 0.32
N ILE A 173 13.46 16.47 1.48
CA ILE A 173 12.89 17.33 2.51
C ILE A 173 13.63 17.07 3.83
N ARG A 174 13.99 18.18 4.52
CA ARG A 174 14.58 18.12 5.86
C ARG A 174 13.88 19.05 6.81
N VAL A 175 13.56 18.55 7.98
CA VAL A 175 13.07 19.34 9.11
C VAL A 175 13.88 18.91 10.35
N PRO A 176 14.89 19.68 10.77
CA PRO A 176 15.74 19.30 11.89
C PRO A 176 14.93 18.94 13.14
N GLY A 177 15.23 17.81 13.76
CA GLY A 177 14.56 17.32 14.96
C GLY A 177 13.10 16.89 14.78
N GLN A 178 12.59 16.81 13.54
CA GLN A 178 11.20 16.47 13.23
C GLN A 178 11.11 15.37 12.20
N ARG A 179 9.92 14.77 12.07
CA ARG A 179 9.61 13.66 11.15
C ARG A 179 8.61 14.09 10.08
N PRO A 180 9.02 14.64 8.93
CA PRO A 180 8.12 14.90 7.83
C PRO A 180 7.58 13.57 7.26
N TYR A 181 6.26 13.51 7.03
CA TYR A 181 5.60 12.41 6.35
C TYR A 181 5.10 12.88 4.99
N VAL A 182 5.41 12.14 3.95
CA VAL A 182 5.21 12.59 2.57
C VAL A 182 4.35 11.58 1.80
N LYS A 183 3.41 12.12 1.03
CA LYS A 183 2.67 11.42 -0.03
C LYS A 183 3.11 11.96 -1.37
N TYR A 184 3.22 11.07 -2.34
CA TYR A 184 3.72 11.38 -3.68
C TYR A 184 2.68 11.02 -4.73
N ALA A 185 2.62 11.82 -5.81
CA ALA A 185 1.89 11.50 -7.03
C ALA A 185 2.69 11.96 -8.24
N THR A 186 2.42 11.39 -9.39
CA THR A 186 2.97 11.85 -10.67
C THR A 186 1.85 12.29 -11.60
N ASP A 187 2.15 13.23 -12.49
CA ASP A 187 1.28 13.62 -13.60
C ASP A 187 1.33 12.61 -14.77
N GLY A 188 2.01 11.48 -14.60
CA GLY A 188 2.22 10.49 -15.65
C GLY A 188 3.19 10.93 -16.74
N ARG A 189 3.85 12.06 -16.59
CA ARG A 189 4.78 12.67 -17.57
C ARG A 189 6.14 12.95 -16.95
N GLY A 190 6.34 14.12 -16.34
CA GLY A 190 7.65 14.55 -15.85
C GLY A 190 7.59 15.32 -14.54
N THR A 191 6.45 15.34 -13.86
CA THR A 191 6.28 16.03 -12.59
C THR A 191 6.00 15.04 -11.45
N ILE A 192 6.67 15.21 -10.31
CA ILE A 192 6.35 14.55 -9.05
C ILE A 192 5.78 15.59 -8.10
N HIS A 193 4.56 15.38 -7.65
CA HIS A 193 3.87 16.17 -6.66
C HIS A 193 4.08 15.58 -5.26
N MET A 194 4.29 16.43 -4.26
CA MET A 194 4.57 16.06 -2.88
C MET A 194 3.61 16.81 -1.96
N ALA A 195 2.81 16.08 -1.20
CA ALA A 195 2.04 16.61 -0.08
C ALA A 195 2.64 16.08 1.22
N PHE A 196 2.92 16.94 2.18
CA PHE A 196 3.66 16.51 3.36
C PHE A 196 3.32 17.29 4.62
N THR A 197 3.63 16.67 5.76
CA THR A 197 3.56 17.29 7.08
C THR A 197 4.95 17.75 7.53
N ARG A 198 4.99 18.71 8.46
CA ARG A 198 6.25 19.11 9.09
C ARG A 198 6.74 18.05 10.08
N SER A 199 5.83 17.42 10.80
CA SER A 199 6.11 16.47 11.88
C SER A 199 5.02 15.39 11.96
N HIS A 200 5.17 14.49 12.92
CA HIS A 200 4.08 13.62 13.37
C HIS A 200 3.07 14.45 14.18
N PRO A 201 1.74 14.29 13.99
CA PRO A 201 0.72 15.12 14.65
C PRO A 201 0.74 15.03 16.18
N ARG A 202 1.25 13.94 16.76
CA ARG A 202 1.40 13.77 18.22
C ARG A 202 2.56 14.58 18.83
N GLU A 203 3.51 15.03 18.01
CA GLU A 203 4.75 15.66 18.50
C GLU A 203 4.66 17.18 18.54
N ALA A 204 3.93 17.76 17.61
CA ALA A 204 3.68 19.20 17.54
C ALA A 204 2.51 19.49 16.59
N PRO A 205 1.82 20.62 16.74
CA PRO A 205 0.87 21.08 15.75
C PRO A 205 1.53 21.12 14.36
N THR A 206 1.02 20.32 13.44
CA THR A 206 1.59 20.20 12.11
C THR A 206 0.60 20.56 11.02
N GLY A 207 1.00 21.44 10.10
CA GLY A 207 0.25 21.82 8.90
C GLY A 207 0.47 20.85 7.75
N ILE A 208 -0.25 21.09 6.66
CA ILE A 208 -0.08 20.40 5.38
C ILE A 208 0.65 21.32 4.43
N TYR A 209 1.65 20.79 3.75
CA TYR A 209 2.51 21.53 2.82
C TYR A 209 2.52 20.86 1.46
N TYR A 210 2.87 21.64 0.40
CA TYR A 210 2.97 21.15 -0.95
C TYR A 210 4.21 21.69 -1.67
N ALA A 211 4.85 20.83 -2.46
CA ALA A 211 5.85 21.18 -3.46
C ALA A 211 5.77 20.20 -4.64
N LYS A 212 6.35 20.55 -5.78
CA LYS A 212 6.48 19.66 -6.92
C LYS A 212 7.89 19.69 -7.50
N TYR A 213 8.39 18.52 -7.89
CA TYR A 213 9.60 18.38 -8.71
C TYR A 213 9.22 18.41 -10.19
N ARG A 214 9.99 19.08 -11.00
CA ARG A 214 9.90 19.08 -12.45
C ARG A 214 11.25 19.52 -13.05
N HIS A 215 11.75 18.79 -14.05
CA HIS A 215 12.96 19.16 -14.83
C HIS A 215 14.13 19.65 -13.96
N GLY A 216 14.58 18.83 -13.01
CA GLY A 216 15.77 19.11 -12.18
C GLY A 216 15.61 20.20 -11.10
N ALA A 217 14.39 20.66 -10.84
CA ALA A 217 14.13 21.64 -9.77
C ALA A 217 12.81 21.36 -9.04
N VAL A 218 12.70 21.96 -7.84
CA VAL A 218 11.52 21.92 -6.99
C VAL A 218 10.82 23.27 -7.03
N TYR A 219 9.49 23.25 -7.10
CA TYR A 219 8.63 24.42 -7.28
C TYR A 219 7.45 24.41 -6.31
N ARG A 220 6.88 25.58 -6.04
CA ARG A 220 5.54 25.75 -5.48
C ARG A 220 4.45 25.41 -6.51
N ALA A 221 3.21 25.30 -6.10
CA ALA A 221 2.06 25.09 -6.98
C ALA A 221 1.96 26.20 -8.06
N SER A 222 2.26 27.44 -7.71
CA SER A 222 2.27 28.60 -8.60
C SER A 222 3.33 28.55 -9.71
N GLY A 223 4.29 27.61 -9.64
CA GLY A 223 5.44 27.56 -10.54
C GLY A 223 6.67 28.33 -10.05
N ARG A 224 6.58 29.05 -8.92
CA ARG A 224 7.74 29.68 -8.29
C ARG A 224 8.76 28.63 -7.87
N ARG A 225 9.99 28.73 -8.38
CA ARG A 225 11.09 27.82 -8.06
C ARG A 225 11.49 27.93 -6.59
N ILE A 226 11.61 26.81 -5.92
CA ILE A 226 12.10 26.68 -4.54
C ILE A 226 13.62 26.46 -4.60
N ARG A 227 14.06 25.35 -5.21
CA ARG A 227 15.48 24.97 -5.33
C ARG A 227 15.73 24.13 -6.57
N THR A 228 16.95 24.14 -7.07
CA THR A 228 17.42 23.09 -8.00
C THR A 228 17.73 21.81 -7.22
N VAL A 229 17.70 20.66 -7.90
CA VAL A 229 18.09 19.38 -7.29
C VAL A 229 19.49 19.48 -6.69
N ALA A 230 20.44 20.18 -7.35
CA ALA A 230 21.79 20.33 -6.81
C ALA A 230 21.84 20.95 -5.40
N ARG A 231 20.89 21.82 -5.07
CA ARG A 231 20.82 22.56 -3.80
C ARG A 231 19.84 21.99 -2.77
N LEU A 232 19.35 20.75 -2.95
CA LEU A 232 18.51 20.06 -1.98
C LEU A 232 19.29 19.74 -0.68
N PRO A 233 18.64 19.58 0.46
CA PRO A 233 17.19 19.52 0.71
C PRO A 233 16.52 20.89 0.83
N PHE A 234 15.17 20.91 0.71
CA PHE A 234 14.34 22.06 1.05
C PHE A 234 13.55 21.84 2.36
N SER A 235 12.94 22.88 2.87
CA SER A 235 12.17 22.87 4.13
C SER A 235 10.69 23.25 3.90
N PRO A 236 9.78 22.95 4.85
CA PRO A 236 8.37 23.35 4.75
C PRO A 236 8.15 24.88 4.62
N ARG A 237 9.08 25.70 5.12
CA ARG A 237 8.99 27.16 5.03
C ARG A 237 9.10 27.68 3.59
N GLU A 238 9.76 26.91 2.72
CA GLU A 238 9.97 27.26 1.31
C GLU A 238 8.81 26.77 0.43
N ALA A 239 8.02 25.78 0.89
CA ALA A 239 6.90 25.18 0.19
C ALA A 239 5.61 26.00 0.31
N ASP A 240 4.55 25.57 -0.38
CA ASP A 240 3.21 26.11 -0.12
C ASP A 240 2.67 25.54 1.19
N LYS A 241 2.06 26.39 2.00
CA LYS A 241 1.29 25.99 3.17
C LYS A 241 -0.17 25.81 2.72
N VAL A 242 -0.64 24.58 2.70
CA VAL A 242 -2.02 24.22 2.30
C VAL A 242 -2.98 24.34 3.48
N TYR A 243 -2.53 23.89 4.66
CA TYR A 243 -3.26 24.00 5.92
C TYR A 243 -2.33 24.51 7.02
N ASP A 244 -2.80 25.46 7.79
CA ASP A 244 -2.05 26.04 8.91
C ASP A 244 -2.61 25.58 10.25
N ALA A 245 -1.95 24.61 10.86
CA ALA A 245 -2.33 24.06 12.16
C ALA A 245 -2.30 25.08 13.29
N ARG A 246 -1.39 26.08 13.22
CA ARG A 246 -1.31 27.11 14.26
C ARG A 246 -2.52 28.05 14.23
N ARG A 247 -2.98 28.38 13.01
CA ARG A 247 -4.17 29.24 12.83
C ARG A 247 -5.45 28.53 13.26
N HIS A 248 -5.52 27.21 13.08
CA HIS A 248 -6.74 26.44 13.30
C HIS A 248 -6.74 25.64 14.62
N GLY A 249 -5.66 25.65 15.39
CA GLY A 249 -5.58 24.98 16.69
C GLY A 249 -5.58 23.44 16.63
N ALA A 250 -5.49 22.83 15.43
CA ALA A 250 -5.59 21.40 15.24
C ALA A 250 -4.55 20.89 14.24
N SER A 251 -4.00 19.70 14.46
CA SER A 251 -2.98 19.10 13.60
C SER A 251 -3.58 18.53 12.31
N GLY A 252 -2.88 18.72 11.18
CA GLY A 252 -3.17 18.06 9.92
C GLY A 252 -2.37 16.76 9.76
N TRP A 253 -2.99 15.73 9.17
CA TRP A 253 -2.32 14.49 8.81
C TRP A 253 -2.60 14.14 7.35
N VAL A 254 -1.55 14.18 6.51
CA VAL A 254 -1.70 13.91 5.07
C VAL A 254 -2.08 12.46 4.82
N HIS A 255 -3.07 12.24 3.97
CA HIS A 255 -3.53 10.90 3.60
C HIS A 255 -3.22 10.57 2.14
N ASP A 256 -3.46 11.50 1.21
CA ASP A 256 -3.23 11.22 -0.21
C ASP A 256 -3.08 12.50 -1.04
N ILE A 257 -2.51 12.33 -2.24
CA ILE A 257 -2.38 13.37 -3.27
C ILE A 257 -2.63 12.75 -4.65
N ALA A 258 -3.32 13.49 -5.51
CA ALA A 258 -3.51 13.15 -6.91
C ALA A 258 -3.43 14.40 -7.79
N VAL A 259 -3.35 14.20 -9.10
CA VAL A 259 -3.33 15.28 -10.10
C VAL A 259 -4.58 15.17 -10.95
N GLY A 260 -5.36 16.23 -11.04
CA GLY A 260 -6.54 16.27 -11.89
C GLY A 260 -6.19 16.27 -13.39
N PRO A 261 -7.16 16.00 -14.26
CA PRO A 261 -6.98 16.08 -15.71
C PRO A 261 -6.51 17.46 -16.20
N ASP A 262 -6.79 18.50 -15.41
CA ASP A 262 -6.34 19.88 -15.63
C ASP A 262 -4.89 20.15 -15.13
N GLY A 263 -4.17 19.12 -14.72
CA GLY A 263 -2.81 19.21 -14.20
C GLY A 263 -2.70 19.83 -12.79
N ARG A 264 -3.83 20.06 -12.11
CA ARG A 264 -3.84 20.68 -10.78
C ARG A 264 -3.83 19.63 -9.67
N PRO A 265 -2.96 19.82 -8.66
CA PRO A 265 -2.91 18.90 -7.54
C PRO A 265 -4.12 19.04 -6.61
N VAL A 266 -4.52 17.89 -6.08
CA VAL A 266 -5.53 17.72 -5.05
C VAL A 266 -4.93 16.93 -3.91
N ILE A 267 -5.16 17.38 -2.68
CA ILE A 267 -4.66 16.76 -1.46
C ILE A 267 -5.83 16.45 -0.54
N VAL A 268 -5.88 15.24 -0.01
CA VAL A 268 -6.81 14.87 1.07
C VAL A 268 -6.03 14.57 2.34
N TYR A 269 -6.58 15.00 3.46
CA TYR A 269 -5.94 14.92 4.76
C TYR A 269 -6.96 14.91 5.89
N ALA A 270 -6.55 14.47 7.07
CA ALA A 270 -7.34 14.59 8.29
C ALA A 270 -6.91 15.82 9.10
N VAL A 271 -7.86 16.54 9.68
CA VAL A 271 -7.65 17.49 10.76
C VAL A 271 -8.04 16.82 12.06
N ILE A 272 -7.12 16.80 13.02
CA ILE A 272 -7.23 16.05 14.25
C ILE A 272 -7.48 17.04 15.38
N HIS A 273 -8.72 17.14 15.83
CA HIS A 273 -9.13 18.04 16.93
C HIS A 273 -8.93 17.38 18.30
N SER A 274 -9.26 16.08 18.40
CA SER A 274 -9.11 15.29 19.62
C SER A 274 -9.00 13.81 19.26
N ARG A 275 -8.84 12.92 20.25
CA ARG A 275 -8.87 11.47 20.07
C ARG A 275 -10.19 10.96 19.44
N SER A 276 -11.31 11.62 19.72
CA SER A 276 -12.65 11.23 19.26
C SER A 276 -13.17 12.01 18.07
N ARG A 277 -12.49 13.09 17.67
CA ARG A 277 -12.95 13.96 16.60
C ARG A 277 -11.85 14.25 15.58
N HIS A 278 -11.99 13.66 14.41
CA HIS A 278 -11.18 13.93 13.22
C HIS A 278 -12.11 14.32 12.08
N ASP A 279 -11.67 15.25 11.22
CA ASP A 279 -12.39 15.72 10.05
C ASP A 279 -11.56 15.46 8.80
N TYR A 280 -12.14 14.89 7.75
CA TYR A 280 -11.49 14.78 6.44
C TYR A 280 -11.68 16.04 5.65
N ARG A 281 -10.61 16.52 5.05
CA ARG A 281 -10.57 17.71 4.22
C ARG A 281 -10.01 17.42 2.83
N TYR A 282 -10.41 18.27 1.89
CA TYR A 282 -10.07 18.24 0.48
C TYR A 282 -9.54 19.61 0.07
N ALA A 283 -8.27 19.68 -0.28
CA ALA A 283 -7.63 20.89 -0.76
C ALA A 283 -7.24 20.76 -2.22
N ARG A 284 -7.71 21.70 -3.07
CA ARG A 284 -7.40 21.74 -4.50
C ARG A 284 -6.71 23.04 -4.87
N TRP A 285 -5.66 22.95 -5.67
CA TRP A 285 -5.04 24.13 -6.27
C TRP A 285 -5.94 24.70 -7.36
N THR A 286 -6.31 25.98 -7.26
CA THR A 286 -7.22 26.65 -8.21
C THR A 286 -6.49 27.31 -9.39
N GLY A 287 -5.14 27.29 -9.39
CA GLY A 287 -4.29 28.09 -10.27
C GLY A 287 -3.78 29.37 -9.59
N ARG A 288 -4.45 29.82 -8.51
CA ARG A 288 -4.08 31.02 -7.76
C ARG A 288 -3.88 30.77 -6.27
N ARG A 289 -4.74 29.92 -5.68
CA ARG A 289 -4.72 29.58 -4.24
C ARG A 289 -5.16 28.16 -4.00
N TRP A 290 -4.87 27.62 -2.83
CA TRP A 290 -5.46 26.39 -2.33
C TRP A 290 -6.89 26.68 -1.84
N ALA A 291 -7.86 26.01 -2.42
CA ALA A 291 -9.24 25.98 -1.94
C ALA A 291 -9.39 24.71 -1.10
N ASP A 292 -9.76 24.89 0.16
CA ASP A 292 -9.81 23.83 1.17
C ASP A 292 -11.22 23.71 1.76
N HIS A 293 -11.80 22.51 1.68
CA HIS A 293 -13.17 22.25 2.07
C HIS A 293 -13.26 20.99 2.95
N LEU A 294 -14.26 20.97 3.82
CA LEU A 294 -14.64 19.78 4.58
C LEU A 294 -15.25 18.75 3.63
N VAL A 295 -14.84 17.49 3.79
CA VAL A 295 -15.50 16.35 3.15
C VAL A 295 -16.53 15.75 4.11
N ALA A 296 -16.05 15.26 5.24
CA ALA A 296 -16.89 14.59 6.25
C ALA A 296 -16.18 14.51 7.60
N GLY A 297 -16.96 14.35 8.67
CA GLY A 297 -16.41 13.90 9.95
C GLY A 297 -15.91 12.45 9.85
N ALA A 298 -14.67 12.21 10.23
CA ALA A 298 -14.05 10.89 10.16
C ALA A 298 -14.38 9.98 11.36
N GLY A 299 -14.86 10.57 12.46
CA GLY A 299 -14.91 9.95 13.78
C GLY A 299 -13.64 10.23 14.56
N GLY A 300 -13.16 9.26 15.34
CA GLY A 300 -11.93 9.36 16.12
C GLY A 300 -10.82 8.46 15.62
N THR A 301 -9.80 8.29 16.47
CA THR A 301 -8.71 7.36 16.18
C THR A 301 -9.19 5.92 16.10
N ILE A 302 -8.52 5.14 15.24
CA ILE A 302 -8.71 3.69 15.12
C ILE A 302 -7.75 2.91 16.04
N SER A 303 -6.72 3.57 16.58
CA SER A 303 -5.75 2.93 17.46
C SER A 303 -6.23 2.87 18.90
N ILE A 304 -5.96 1.74 19.55
CA ILE A 304 -6.28 1.56 20.98
C ILE A 304 -5.24 2.23 21.87
N THR A 305 -4.03 2.53 21.37
CA THR A 305 -2.98 3.12 22.19
C THR A 305 -3.19 4.61 22.42
N PRO A 306 -2.99 5.12 23.64
CA PRO A 306 -3.12 6.55 23.95
C PRO A 306 -2.21 7.45 23.08
N ARG A 307 -1.01 6.97 22.75
CA ARG A 307 -0.02 7.73 21.97
C ARG A 307 -0.37 7.89 20.49
N GLU A 308 -1.27 7.07 19.95
CA GLU A 308 -1.65 7.06 18.53
C GLU A 308 -3.03 7.68 18.30
N TRP A 309 -3.35 8.72 19.04
CA TRP A 309 -4.63 9.42 18.99
C TRP A 309 -4.93 10.08 17.64
N GLY A 310 -3.93 10.30 16.79
CA GLY A 310 -4.05 10.96 15.49
C GLY A 310 -4.36 10.04 14.31
N TYR A 311 -4.63 8.74 14.52
CA TYR A 311 -4.80 7.79 13.44
C TYR A 311 -6.26 7.61 13.03
N SER A 312 -6.70 8.35 11.99
CA SER A 312 -8.03 8.22 11.38
C SER A 312 -8.15 6.93 10.57
N GLY A 313 -9.38 6.54 10.23
CA GLY A 313 -9.65 5.39 9.37
C GLY A 313 -9.06 5.49 7.96
N GLY A 314 -8.87 6.70 7.44
CA GLY A 314 -8.21 6.96 6.15
C GLY A 314 -9.13 7.52 5.08
N ILE A 315 -8.56 8.31 4.17
CA ILE A 315 -9.19 8.85 2.97
C ILE A 315 -8.20 8.79 1.80
N THR A 316 -8.65 8.43 0.61
CA THR A 316 -7.84 8.37 -0.62
C THR A 316 -8.58 8.98 -1.80
N LEU A 317 -7.85 9.39 -2.82
CA LEU A 317 -8.35 9.97 -4.07
C LEU A 317 -8.42 8.91 -5.16
N ASP A 318 -9.45 8.95 -6.00
CA ASP A 318 -9.37 8.30 -7.31
C ASP A 318 -8.29 9.01 -8.14
N LYS A 319 -7.32 8.25 -8.63
CA LYS A 319 -6.16 8.81 -9.35
C LYS A 319 -6.51 9.28 -10.76
N ARG A 320 -7.64 8.81 -11.31
CA ARG A 320 -8.17 9.21 -12.63
C ARG A 320 -9.02 10.48 -12.54
N ASP A 321 -9.86 10.55 -11.49
CA ASP A 321 -10.78 11.66 -11.22
C ASP A 321 -10.72 12.04 -9.74
N PRO A 322 -9.83 12.97 -9.35
CA PRO A 322 -9.72 13.41 -7.96
C PRO A 322 -10.95 14.12 -7.40
N SER A 323 -12.04 14.29 -8.19
CA SER A 323 -13.36 14.68 -7.65
C SER A 323 -14.04 13.55 -6.89
N ILE A 324 -13.49 12.34 -6.96
CA ILE A 324 -13.95 11.15 -6.25
C ILE A 324 -12.96 10.83 -5.14
N VAL A 325 -13.48 10.58 -3.95
CA VAL A 325 -12.71 10.10 -2.80
C VAL A 325 -13.36 8.85 -2.20
N TYR A 326 -12.54 7.99 -1.66
CA TYR A 326 -12.97 6.86 -0.84
C TYR A 326 -12.47 7.10 0.57
N LEU A 327 -13.34 6.91 1.55
CA LEU A 327 -12.98 7.20 2.93
C LEU A 327 -13.58 6.18 3.90
N SER A 328 -12.86 6.00 5.00
CA SER A 328 -13.32 5.23 6.14
C SER A 328 -13.80 6.20 7.21
N ARG A 329 -15.06 6.14 7.59
CA ARG A 329 -15.57 6.94 8.70
C ARG A 329 -16.43 6.13 9.65
N LYS A 330 -16.49 6.60 10.90
CA LYS A 330 -17.22 5.91 11.95
C LYS A 330 -18.73 6.18 11.81
N ILE A 331 -19.49 5.12 11.55
CA ILE A 331 -20.95 5.12 11.46
C ILE A 331 -21.48 4.16 12.53
N ARG A 332 -22.30 4.65 13.47
CA ARG A 332 -22.81 3.85 14.59
C ARG A 332 -21.72 3.07 15.34
N GLY A 333 -20.56 3.71 15.54
CA GLY A 333 -19.44 3.11 16.26
C GLY A 333 -18.44 2.30 15.45
N ILE A 334 -18.76 1.89 14.21
CA ILE A 334 -17.93 1.08 13.34
C ILE A 334 -17.44 1.89 12.14
N ASN A 335 -16.19 1.70 11.76
CA ASN A 335 -15.64 2.32 10.56
C ASN A 335 -16.14 1.60 9.30
N GLU A 336 -16.77 2.35 8.39
CA GLU A 336 -17.34 1.88 7.14
C GLU A 336 -16.66 2.59 5.96
N ILE A 337 -16.59 1.94 4.81
CA ILE A 337 -16.06 2.53 3.57
C ILE A 337 -17.18 3.16 2.76
N GLU A 338 -16.97 4.41 2.39
CA GLU A 338 -17.87 5.17 1.53
C GLU A 338 -17.12 5.77 0.33
N ARG A 339 -17.82 5.89 -0.80
CA ARG A 339 -17.40 6.63 -1.98
C ARG A 339 -18.12 7.98 -2.03
N TRP A 340 -17.36 9.05 -2.11
CA TRP A 340 -17.86 10.43 -2.14
C TRP A 340 -17.47 11.11 -3.45
N ARG A 341 -18.33 11.96 -4.00
CA ARG A 341 -18.08 12.72 -5.23
C ARG A 341 -18.46 14.17 -5.08
N THR A 342 -17.61 15.08 -5.55
CA THR A 342 -17.88 16.50 -5.70
C THR A 342 -17.96 16.88 -7.17
N ARG A 343 -18.86 17.83 -7.49
CA ARG A 343 -18.96 18.44 -8.84
C ARG A 343 -18.51 19.91 -8.85
N ASN A 344 -18.18 20.47 -7.70
CA ASN A 344 -17.91 21.90 -7.53
C ASN A 344 -16.60 22.17 -6.76
N GLY A 345 -15.62 21.27 -6.89
CA GLY A 345 -14.30 21.44 -6.30
C GLY A 345 -14.23 21.26 -4.79
N GLY A 346 -15.10 20.45 -4.22
CA GLY A 346 -15.13 20.11 -2.79
C GLY A 346 -16.11 20.94 -1.95
N ARG A 347 -16.86 21.88 -2.53
CA ARG A 347 -17.83 22.71 -1.78
C ARG A 347 -19.05 21.91 -1.32
N SER A 348 -19.46 20.93 -2.09
CA SER A 348 -20.51 19.99 -1.71
C SER A 348 -20.19 18.58 -2.21
N TRP A 349 -20.82 17.58 -1.58
CA TRP A 349 -20.53 16.18 -1.80
C TRP A 349 -21.82 15.36 -1.87
N SER A 350 -21.85 14.40 -2.79
CA SER A 350 -22.77 13.27 -2.78
C SER A 350 -22.00 12.01 -2.42
N HIS A 351 -22.64 11.04 -1.76
CA HIS A 351 -21.94 9.82 -1.35
C HIS A 351 -22.82 8.57 -1.44
N ARG A 352 -22.17 7.43 -1.53
CA ARG A 352 -22.77 6.10 -1.38
C ARG A 352 -21.88 5.22 -0.52
N ALA A 353 -22.51 4.33 0.23
CA ALA A 353 -21.78 3.33 0.99
C ALA A 353 -21.23 2.22 0.08
N LEU A 354 -20.04 1.73 0.37
CA LEU A 354 -19.50 0.48 -0.14
C LEU A 354 -19.66 -0.64 0.89
N THR A 355 -19.60 -0.31 2.17
CA THR A 355 -19.88 -1.26 3.24
C THR A 355 -20.94 -0.71 4.18
N ARG A 356 -21.73 -1.59 4.81
CA ARG A 356 -22.72 -1.24 5.84
C ARG A 356 -22.90 -2.37 6.85
N GLY A 357 -23.05 -1.99 8.14
CA GLY A 357 -23.35 -2.92 9.21
C GLY A 357 -22.25 -3.95 9.44
N LEU A 358 -21.00 -3.53 9.23
CA LEU A 358 -19.86 -4.40 9.48
C LEU A 358 -19.76 -4.75 10.97
N ARG A 359 -19.30 -5.97 11.28
CA ARG A 359 -18.98 -6.39 12.65
C ARG A 359 -17.64 -5.80 13.13
N PHE A 360 -16.70 -5.63 12.21
CA PHE A 360 -15.37 -5.05 12.46
C PHE A 360 -15.12 -3.92 11.48
N GLY A 361 -14.38 -2.91 11.91
CA GLY A 361 -14.12 -1.73 11.09
C GLY A 361 -13.32 -1.99 9.83
N ALA A 362 -13.60 -1.20 8.82
CA ALA A 362 -12.87 -1.13 7.55
C ALA A 362 -12.03 0.15 7.50
N TYR A 363 -10.75 0.01 7.16
CA TYR A 363 -9.75 1.07 7.31
C TYR A 363 -8.84 1.20 6.10
N ARG A 364 -8.24 2.40 5.97
CA ARG A 364 -7.14 2.68 5.06
C ARG A 364 -7.44 2.35 3.60
N PRO A 365 -8.51 2.95 3.03
CA PRO A 365 -8.81 2.74 1.62
C PRO A 365 -7.66 3.17 0.72
N VAL A 366 -7.44 2.44 -0.37
CA VAL A 366 -6.39 2.68 -1.38
C VAL A 366 -6.97 2.43 -2.76
N VAL A 367 -6.77 3.36 -3.69
CA VAL A 367 -7.11 3.19 -5.10
C VAL A 367 -5.86 2.72 -5.85
N PRO A 368 -5.94 1.67 -6.69
CA PRO A 368 -4.81 1.22 -7.49
C PRO A 368 -4.28 2.31 -8.42
N LEU A 369 -2.95 2.43 -8.53
CA LEU A 369 -2.33 3.31 -9.51
C LEU A 369 -2.32 2.64 -10.89
N GLY A 370 -2.57 3.40 -11.94
CA GLY A 370 -2.52 2.92 -13.33
C GLY A 370 -3.87 2.50 -13.90
N MET A 371 -4.96 2.72 -13.18
CA MET A 371 -6.31 2.51 -13.68
C MET A 371 -6.66 3.49 -14.81
N SER A 372 -7.45 3.04 -15.78
CA SER A 372 -8.03 3.82 -16.87
C SER A 372 -9.53 4.13 -16.64
N ALA A 373 -10.10 4.98 -17.47
CA ALA A 373 -11.52 5.37 -17.33
C ALA A 373 -12.48 4.18 -17.46
N GLY A 374 -12.12 3.14 -18.23
CA GLY A 374 -12.95 1.96 -18.45
C GLY A 374 -12.89 0.89 -17.35
N ASP A 375 -11.99 1.01 -16.37
CA ASP A 375 -11.74 -0.06 -15.38
C ASP A 375 -12.76 -0.08 -14.22
N GLY A 376 -13.79 0.76 -14.26
CA GLY A 376 -14.80 0.85 -13.22
C GLY A 376 -14.26 1.37 -11.89
N ASP A 377 -15.05 1.29 -10.83
CA ASP A 377 -14.64 1.68 -9.48
C ASP A 377 -13.85 0.54 -8.83
N GLN A 378 -12.62 0.82 -8.43
CA GLN A 378 -11.80 -0.12 -7.67
C GLN A 378 -11.19 0.56 -6.45
N VAL A 379 -11.33 -0.07 -5.32
CA VAL A 379 -10.72 0.36 -4.06
C VAL A 379 -10.41 -0.84 -3.17
N LEU A 380 -9.25 -0.81 -2.53
CA LEU A 380 -8.87 -1.79 -1.51
C LEU A 380 -8.98 -1.16 -0.14
N TRP A 381 -9.21 -1.99 0.89
CA TRP A 381 -9.15 -1.59 2.29
C TRP A 381 -8.74 -2.76 3.17
N THR A 382 -8.41 -2.47 4.41
CA THR A 382 -8.21 -3.49 5.44
C THR A 382 -9.44 -3.53 6.34
N GLN A 383 -9.95 -4.73 6.67
CA GLN A 383 -11.13 -4.91 7.50
C GLN A 383 -10.86 -5.93 8.62
N GLY A 384 -11.20 -5.59 9.83
CA GLY A 384 -10.99 -6.47 10.97
C GLY A 384 -10.62 -5.72 12.25
N TYR A 385 -9.93 -6.41 13.14
CA TYR A 385 -9.41 -5.80 14.36
C TYR A 385 -8.09 -5.11 14.11
N TYR A 386 -8.01 -3.82 14.41
CA TYR A 386 -6.77 -3.04 14.40
C TYR A 386 -6.51 -2.47 15.80
N GLY A 387 -5.50 -3.00 16.49
CA GLY A 387 -5.06 -2.50 17.79
C GLY A 387 -3.93 -1.48 17.63
N THR A 388 -2.80 -1.93 17.09
CA THR A 388 -1.59 -1.13 16.84
C THR A 388 -0.93 -1.56 15.54
N TYR A 389 0.12 -0.85 15.13
CA TYR A 389 0.94 -1.19 13.96
C TYR A 389 1.62 -2.58 14.03
N ARG A 390 1.66 -3.21 15.22
CA ARG A 390 2.17 -4.59 15.44
C ARG A 390 1.07 -5.59 15.78
N THR A 391 -0.11 -5.10 16.16
CA THR A 391 -1.21 -5.95 16.62
C THR A 391 -2.45 -5.66 15.78
N PHE A 392 -2.60 -6.40 14.70
CA PHE A 392 -3.76 -6.33 13.82
C PHE A 392 -4.18 -7.73 13.37
N ARG A 393 -5.49 -7.91 13.20
CA ARG A 393 -6.13 -9.12 12.68
C ARG A 393 -7.14 -8.66 11.63
N THR A 394 -6.60 -8.14 10.53
CA THR A 394 -7.36 -7.59 9.40
C THR A 394 -7.22 -8.48 8.17
N TRP A 395 -8.12 -8.29 7.23
CA TRP A 395 -8.15 -8.89 5.91
C TRP A 395 -8.08 -7.79 4.88
N VAL A 396 -7.41 -8.08 3.76
CA VAL A 396 -7.32 -7.19 2.62
C VAL A 396 -8.51 -7.45 1.71
N HIS A 397 -9.33 -6.43 1.53
CA HIS A 397 -10.50 -6.45 0.66
C HIS A 397 -10.24 -5.65 -0.61
N LEU A 398 -10.83 -6.07 -1.71
CA LEU A 398 -10.85 -5.39 -3.01
C LEU A 398 -12.29 -5.28 -3.48
N HIS A 399 -12.80 -4.06 -3.64
CA HIS A 399 -13.99 -3.78 -4.44
C HIS A 399 -13.57 -3.64 -5.90
N SER A 400 -14.15 -4.43 -6.79
CA SER A 400 -13.82 -4.47 -8.21
C SER A 400 -15.01 -5.00 -9.03
N PRO A 401 -15.19 -4.57 -10.29
CA PRO A 401 -16.30 -5.05 -11.15
C PRO A 401 -16.12 -6.49 -11.65
N GLY A 402 -14.93 -7.09 -11.54
CA GLY A 402 -14.66 -8.44 -12.03
C GLY A 402 -15.46 -9.56 -11.34
N PRO A 403 -15.36 -10.82 -11.78
CA PRO A 403 -16.09 -11.96 -11.23
C PRO A 403 -15.67 -12.28 -9.79
N ALA A 404 -16.48 -13.04 -9.07
CA ALA A 404 -16.11 -13.55 -7.75
C ALA A 404 -14.88 -14.46 -7.86
N PRO A 405 -13.86 -14.31 -6.97
CA PRO A 405 -12.69 -15.17 -7.01
C PRO A 405 -13.02 -16.57 -6.47
N PRO A 406 -12.21 -17.58 -6.80
CA PRO A 406 -12.28 -18.90 -6.18
C PRO A 406 -11.96 -18.84 -4.68
N ALA A 407 -11.96 -20.01 -4.01
CA ALA A 407 -11.60 -20.09 -2.60
C ALA A 407 -10.25 -19.41 -2.30
N LEU A 408 -10.15 -18.66 -1.20
CA LEU A 408 -8.88 -18.14 -0.71
C LEU A 408 -8.12 -19.27 -0.04
N VAL A 409 -6.99 -19.62 -0.61
CA VAL A 409 -6.13 -20.69 -0.10
C VAL A 409 -4.81 -20.15 0.41
N ALA A 410 -4.22 -20.87 1.33
CA ALA A 410 -2.85 -20.68 1.80
C ALA A 410 -2.29 -22.03 2.25
N PHE A 411 -1.01 -22.09 2.56
CA PHE A 411 -0.43 -23.23 3.25
C PHE A 411 0.58 -22.79 4.30
N GLN A 412 0.77 -23.65 5.27
CA GLN A 412 1.86 -23.54 6.23
C GLN A 412 3.02 -24.44 5.78
N ALA A 413 4.24 -23.97 6.05
CA ALA A 413 5.46 -24.75 5.85
C ALA A 413 6.12 -24.89 7.22
N THR A 414 6.28 -26.12 7.66
CA THR A 414 6.89 -26.46 8.95
C THR A 414 8.03 -27.43 8.71
N ARG A 415 9.02 -27.43 9.61
CA ARG A 415 10.04 -28.47 9.64
C ARG A 415 9.53 -29.60 10.51
N PRO A 416 9.52 -30.88 10.03
CA PRO A 416 9.18 -32.00 10.86
C PRO A 416 10.15 -32.15 12.04
N ALA A 417 9.62 -32.47 13.22
CA ALA A 417 10.45 -32.73 14.38
C ALA A 417 11.34 -33.96 14.11
N GLY A 418 12.66 -33.82 14.34
CA GLY A 418 13.65 -34.89 14.09
C GLY A 418 13.98 -35.16 12.61
N GLY A 419 13.38 -34.42 11.68
CA GLY A 419 13.70 -34.52 10.25
C GLY A 419 14.94 -33.70 9.87
N PRO A 420 15.57 -34.01 8.72
CA PRO A 420 16.72 -33.23 8.25
C PRO A 420 16.31 -31.79 7.94
N PRO A 421 17.20 -30.81 8.07
CA PRO A 421 16.89 -29.39 7.87
C PRO A 421 16.33 -29.02 6.49
N SER A 422 16.61 -29.85 5.48
CA SER A 422 16.10 -29.70 4.11
C SER A 422 14.67 -30.25 3.91
N GLU A 423 14.10 -30.98 4.89
CA GLU A 423 12.74 -31.50 4.82
C GLU A 423 11.72 -30.48 5.30
N VAL A 424 10.61 -30.37 4.58
CA VAL A 424 9.48 -29.50 4.91
C VAL A 424 8.15 -30.27 4.81
N ALA A 425 7.25 -29.98 5.73
CA ALA A 425 5.86 -30.36 5.65
C ALA A 425 5.05 -29.14 5.19
N LEU A 426 4.23 -29.30 4.18
CA LEU A 426 3.37 -28.29 3.59
C LEU A 426 1.92 -28.70 3.78
N ASP A 427 1.13 -27.86 4.49
CA ASP A 427 -0.26 -28.14 4.84
C ASP A 427 -1.17 -27.07 4.27
N ALA A 428 -2.05 -27.45 3.33
CA ALA A 428 -3.01 -26.58 2.69
C ALA A 428 -4.13 -26.15 3.65
N SER A 429 -4.61 -24.94 3.48
CA SER A 429 -5.75 -24.38 4.22
C SER A 429 -6.64 -23.58 3.29
N VAL A 430 -7.95 -23.79 3.38
CA VAL A 430 -8.95 -22.90 2.81
C VAL A 430 -9.26 -21.82 3.85
N LEU A 431 -8.84 -20.60 3.57
CA LEU A 431 -9.02 -19.45 4.47
C LEU A 431 -10.41 -18.81 4.33
N GLN A 432 -10.97 -18.88 3.12
CA GLN A 432 -12.32 -18.43 2.78
C GLN A 432 -12.86 -19.27 1.64
N PRO A 433 -14.08 -19.81 1.72
CA PRO A 433 -14.69 -20.54 0.64
C PRO A 433 -14.92 -19.65 -0.59
N GLY A 434 -14.86 -20.24 -1.75
CA GLY A 434 -15.26 -19.65 -3.03
C GLY A 434 -16.73 -19.96 -3.36
N PRO A 435 -17.18 -19.56 -4.56
CA PRO A 435 -18.54 -19.89 -5.04
C PRO A 435 -18.75 -21.39 -5.25
N SER A 436 -17.70 -22.14 -5.48
CA SER A 436 -17.71 -23.59 -5.68
C SER A 436 -16.65 -24.29 -4.81
N PRO A 437 -16.84 -25.55 -4.41
CA PRO A 437 -15.86 -26.28 -3.60
C PRO A 437 -14.58 -26.58 -4.39
N PRO A 438 -13.43 -26.66 -3.73
CA PRO A 438 -12.18 -27.14 -4.34
C PRO A 438 -12.31 -28.59 -4.79
N VAL A 439 -11.85 -28.88 -6.02
CA VAL A 439 -11.85 -30.24 -6.59
C VAL A 439 -10.46 -30.75 -6.93
N SER A 440 -9.46 -29.88 -6.97
CA SER A 440 -8.08 -30.23 -7.27
C SER A 440 -7.13 -29.42 -6.42
N LEU A 441 -6.15 -30.08 -5.80
CA LEU A 441 -5.03 -29.48 -5.06
C LEU A 441 -3.74 -30.04 -5.63
N VAL A 442 -2.96 -29.19 -6.29
CA VAL A 442 -1.69 -29.54 -6.95
C VAL A 442 -0.56 -28.69 -6.36
N TRP A 443 0.50 -29.36 -5.97
CA TRP A 443 1.73 -28.73 -5.49
C TRP A 443 2.79 -28.71 -6.59
N ARG A 444 3.43 -27.55 -6.78
CA ARG A 444 4.68 -27.40 -7.52
C ARG A 444 5.74 -26.98 -6.52
N LEU A 445 6.72 -27.84 -6.23
CA LEU A 445 7.56 -27.69 -5.06
C LEU A 445 8.76 -26.71 -5.24
N GLY A 446 8.94 -26.21 -6.47
CA GLY A 446 9.93 -25.18 -6.77
C GLY A 446 11.30 -25.70 -7.19
N ASP A 447 11.51 -27.01 -7.14
CA ASP A 447 12.68 -27.73 -7.61
C ASP A 447 12.40 -28.65 -8.81
N GLY A 448 11.17 -28.55 -9.36
CA GLY A 448 10.67 -29.40 -10.45
C GLY A 448 9.71 -30.50 -9.98
N ALA A 449 9.72 -30.86 -8.70
CA ALA A 449 8.83 -31.88 -8.16
C ALA A 449 7.38 -31.40 -8.08
N THR A 450 6.45 -32.36 -8.19
CA THR A 450 4.99 -32.15 -8.12
C THR A 450 4.38 -33.15 -7.14
N ALA A 451 3.37 -32.70 -6.38
CA ALA A 451 2.62 -33.54 -5.46
C ALA A 451 1.13 -33.15 -5.47
N PHE A 452 0.26 -33.97 -4.85
CA PHE A 452 -1.20 -33.80 -4.83
C PHE A 452 -1.75 -33.94 -3.41
N GLY A 453 -2.93 -33.39 -3.18
CA GLY A 453 -3.66 -33.53 -1.93
C GLY A 453 -3.43 -32.36 -0.94
N PRO A 454 -4.06 -32.45 0.27
CA PRO A 454 -4.05 -31.36 1.23
C PRO A 454 -2.73 -31.16 1.97
N SER A 455 -1.91 -32.23 2.08
CA SER A 455 -0.64 -32.18 2.80
C SER A 455 0.44 -32.92 2.02
N VAL A 456 1.67 -32.41 2.07
CA VAL A 456 2.83 -33.03 1.44
C VAL A 456 4.07 -32.87 2.32
N ARG A 457 4.93 -33.89 2.33
CA ARG A 457 6.31 -33.81 2.85
C ARG A 457 7.27 -33.83 1.68
N HIS A 458 8.25 -32.94 1.71
CA HIS A 458 9.22 -32.83 0.63
C HIS A 458 10.61 -32.52 1.19
N ARG A 459 11.63 -33.15 0.60
CA ARG A 459 13.02 -32.90 0.91
C ARG A 459 13.73 -32.26 -0.26
N TYR A 460 14.27 -31.07 -0.05
CA TYR A 460 15.08 -30.37 -1.04
C TYR A 460 16.49 -30.96 -1.06
N ALA A 461 16.98 -31.26 -2.26
CA ALA A 461 18.31 -31.88 -2.43
C ALA A 461 19.47 -30.90 -2.18
N ARG A 462 19.22 -29.60 -2.22
CA ARG A 462 20.23 -28.56 -2.02
C ARG A 462 19.71 -27.45 -1.12
N PRO A 463 20.58 -26.77 -0.33
CA PRO A 463 20.20 -25.54 0.35
C PRO A 463 19.84 -24.46 -0.64
N GLY A 464 18.89 -23.59 -0.27
CA GLY A 464 18.46 -22.48 -1.13
C GLY A 464 17.09 -21.92 -0.76
N ASP A 465 16.70 -20.87 -1.48
CA ASP A 465 15.38 -20.28 -1.39
C ASP A 465 14.49 -20.91 -2.48
N TYR A 466 13.41 -21.56 -2.06
CA TYR A 466 12.42 -22.21 -2.92
C TYR A 466 11.08 -21.48 -2.84
N PHE A 467 10.27 -21.63 -3.89
CA PHE A 467 8.95 -21.04 -4.02
C PHE A 467 7.89 -22.13 -4.29
N PRO A 468 7.65 -23.03 -3.33
CA PRO A 468 6.55 -23.98 -3.47
C PRO A 468 5.23 -23.23 -3.65
N ARG A 469 4.39 -23.74 -4.54
CA ARG A 469 3.08 -23.21 -4.82
C ARG A 469 2.00 -24.28 -4.74
N LEU A 470 0.87 -23.88 -4.16
CA LEU A 470 -0.37 -24.65 -4.14
C LEU A 470 -1.30 -24.06 -5.20
N GLU A 471 -1.66 -24.86 -6.18
CA GLU A 471 -2.65 -24.57 -7.21
C GLU A 471 -3.95 -25.28 -6.84
N VAL A 472 -5.02 -24.51 -6.67
CA VAL A 472 -6.34 -25.05 -6.30
C VAL A 472 -7.34 -24.66 -7.37
N ARG A 473 -8.03 -25.65 -7.94
CA ARG A 473 -9.13 -25.44 -8.87
C ARG A 473 -10.43 -25.86 -8.19
N ASP A 474 -11.47 -25.05 -8.38
CA ASP A 474 -12.82 -25.36 -7.90
C ASP A 474 -13.68 -26.07 -8.97
N ALA A 475 -14.86 -26.53 -8.57
CA ALA A 475 -15.80 -27.20 -9.48
C ALA A 475 -16.32 -26.31 -10.61
N GLY A 476 -16.25 -24.97 -10.46
CA GLY A 476 -16.56 -23.99 -11.50
C GLY A 476 -15.39 -23.71 -12.46
N GLY A 477 -14.24 -24.37 -12.27
CA GLY A 477 -13.04 -24.18 -13.09
C GLY A 477 -12.19 -22.97 -12.72
N LEU A 478 -12.55 -22.22 -11.67
CA LEU A 478 -11.79 -21.08 -11.20
C LEU A 478 -10.52 -21.52 -10.45
N GLU A 479 -9.45 -20.75 -10.57
CA GLU A 479 -8.13 -21.09 -10.03
C GLU A 479 -7.65 -20.09 -8.99
N SER A 480 -7.22 -20.62 -7.83
CA SER A 480 -6.42 -19.90 -6.82
C SER A 480 -5.03 -20.48 -6.73
N VAL A 481 -4.05 -19.60 -6.64
CA VAL A 481 -2.66 -19.98 -6.44
C VAL A 481 -2.11 -19.29 -5.21
N TYR A 482 -1.48 -20.03 -4.32
CA TYR A 482 -0.73 -19.49 -3.20
C TYR A 482 0.72 -19.96 -3.29
N VAL A 483 1.65 -19.02 -3.19
CA VAL A 483 3.10 -19.29 -3.21
C VAL A 483 3.69 -18.78 -1.91
N ARG A 484 4.62 -19.50 -1.34
CA ARG A 484 5.36 -19.07 -0.14
C ARG A 484 6.84 -19.29 -0.34
N GLU A 485 7.62 -18.28 -0.04
CA GLU A 485 9.07 -18.42 0.03
C GLU A 485 9.46 -19.25 1.25
N ILE A 486 10.26 -20.28 1.03
CA ILE A 486 10.86 -21.09 2.09
C ILE A 486 12.36 -21.20 1.87
N ARG A 487 13.10 -21.36 2.95
CA ARG A 487 14.55 -21.59 2.91
C ARG A 487 14.88 -22.99 3.38
N ALA A 488 15.41 -23.83 2.48
CA ALA A 488 16.06 -25.08 2.84
C ALA A 488 17.50 -24.78 3.29
N THR A 489 17.91 -25.40 4.39
CA THR A 489 19.27 -25.29 4.92
C THR A 489 19.91 -26.69 4.94
N ASP A 490 21.22 -26.75 5.12
CA ASP A 490 21.95 -28.00 5.33
C ASP A 490 21.51 -28.74 6.59
#